data_1f2dd6419eab449b4e2c7b8c1e2d6f1b
#
_entry.id   1f2dd6419eab449b4e2c7b8c1e2d6f1b
#
_cell.length_a   1.000
_cell.length_b   1.000
_cell.length_c   1.000
_cell.angle_alpha   90.00
_cell.angle_beta   90.00
_cell.angle_gamma   90.00
#
_symmetry.space_group_name_H-M   'P 1'
#
loop_
_entity.id
_entity.type
_entity.pdbx_description
1 polymer ?
#
loop_
_entity_poly.entity_id
_entity_poly.type
_entity_poly.pdbx_seq_one_letter_code
_entity_poly.pdbx_strand_id
1 'polypeptide(L)'
;PTIMNEMYKILDMVVENKQQPIIAITTNCTNVNKRFIEYLKYFKESTINLSIDGFGPTLEYIRHPAHFDTIEKNANIISELATDVNINFVIQAYNIENLNDFIDWVSKNKKIYNVHSVIVHTPRGTSPLYLPIDYRKPLLEKALNNKNINKRRFTKLKQQLTYLYNSTEVLAFNDFLNLTLIFDEH
;
A
#
# COMPACT_ATOMS: atom_id res chain seq x y z
N PRO A 1 12.87 4.98 -2.78
CA PRO A 1 13.56 5.45 -4.00
C PRO A 1 13.76 6.97 -4.01
N THR A 2 12.79 7.78 -3.57
CA THR A 2 12.85 9.25 -3.62
C THR A 2 13.97 9.92 -2.83
N ILE A 3 14.79 9.15 -2.11
CA ILE A 3 16.02 9.58 -1.41
C ILE A 3 17.28 8.93 -1.98
N MET A 4 17.18 8.10 -3.03
CA MET A 4 18.32 7.41 -3.63
C MET A 4 19.01 8.32 -4.66
N ASN A 5 20.27 8.69 -4.40
CA ASN A 5 21.04 9.54 -5.30
C ASN A 5 21.25 8.92 -6.70
N GLU A 6 21.34 7.59 -6.78
CA GLU A 6 21.51 6.87 -8.04
C GLU A 6 20.29 7.03 -8.96
N MET A 7 19.07 6.99 -8.41
CA MET A 7 17.86 7.27 -9.16
C MET A 7 17.91 8.67 -9.78
N TYR A 8 18.31 9.66 -8.99
CA TYR A 8 18.39 11.04 -9.50
C TYR A 8 19.46 11.22 -10.57
N LYS A 9 20.62 10.55 -10.48
CA LYS A 9 21.63 10.57 -11.54
C LYS A 9 21.08 10.05 -12.88
N ILE A 10 20.30 8.96 -12.83
CA ILE A 10 19.66 8.41 -14.04
C ILE A 10 18.65 9.40 -14.60
N LEU A 11 17.80 10.00 -13.75
CA LEU A 11 16.79 10.97 -14.18
C LEU A 11 17.44 12.23 -14.76
N ASP A 12 18.54 12.74 -14.16
CA ASP A 12 19.32 13.85 -14.71
C ASP A 12 19.82 13.56 -16.12
N MET A 13 20.44 12.41 -16.33
CA MET A 13 20.92 12.00 -17.66
C MET A 13 19.80 11.97 -18.70
N VAL A 14 18.61 11.49 -18.32
CA VAL A 14 17.44 11.46 -19.19
C VAL A 14 16.97 12.87 -19.55
N VAL A 15 16.94 13.77 -18.56
CA VAL A 15 16.53 15.18 -18.74
C VAL A 15 17.56 15.93 -19.60
N GLU A 16 18.86 15.80 -19.33
CA GLU A 16 19.95 16.44 -20.08
C GLU A 16 19.92 16.03 -21.56
N ASN A 17 19.61 14.75 -21.83
CA ASN A 17 19.46 14.25 -23.19
C ASN A 17 18.07 14.53 -23.81
N LYS A 18 17.21 15.32 -23.13
CA LYS A 18 15.86 15.72 -23.58
C LYS A 18 14.97 14.51 -23.93
N GLN A 19 15.18 13.39 -23.29
CA GLN A 19 14.40 12.17 -23.50
C GLN A 19 13.09 12.24 -22.72
N GLN A 20 12.06 11.55 -23.24
CA GLN A 20 10.73 11.48 -22.64
C GLN A 20 10.27 10.00 -22.52
N PRO A 21 10.98 9.15 -21.76
CA PRO A 21 10.52 7.80 -21.52
C PRO A 21 9.31 7.79 -20.59
N ILE A 22 8.56 6.70 -20.62
CA ILE A 22 7.60 6.40 -19.56
C ILE A 22 8.40 6.03 -18.32
N ILE A 23 8.19 6.73 -17.23
CA ILE A 23 8.83 6.38 -15.95
C ILE A 23 7.89 5.58 -15.06
N ALA A 24 8.41 4.54 -14.41
CA ALA A 24 7.69 3.75 -13.41
C ALA A 24 8.49 3.72 -12.10
N ILE A 25 7.92 4.23 -11.03
CA ILE A 25 8.60 4.36 -9.74
C ILE A 25 7.70 3.80 -8.63
N THR A 26 8.29 3.00 -7.74
CA THR A 26 7.64 2.55 -6.50
C THR A 26 8.20 3.32 -5.32
N THR A 27 7.36 3.86 -4.46
CA THR A 27 7.75 4.64 -3.29
C THR A 27 6.87 4.33 -2.07
N ASN A 28 7.43 4.46 -0.87
CA ASN A 28 6.68 4.38 0.38
C ASN A 28 6.07 5.72 0.80
N CYS A 29 6.18 6.76 0.00
CA CYS A 29 5.64 8.10 0.23
C CYS A 29 6.17 8.84 1.46
N THR A 30 7.17 8.34 2.18
CA THR A 30 7.68 9.03 3.38
C THR A 30 8.44 10.32 3.06
N ASN A 31 8.96 10.43 1.83
CA ASN A 31 9.69 11.63 1.39
C ASN A 31 9.37 11.94 -0.07
N VAL A 32 8.82 13.13 -0.30
CA VAL A 32 8.59 13.72 -1.64
C VAL A 32 9.24 15.09 -1.66
N ASN A 33 10.48 15.16 -2.15
CA ASN A 33 11.25 16.39 -2.21
C ASN A 33 10.99 17.19 -3.50
N LYS A 34 11.45 18.46 -3.52
CA LYS A 34 11.26 19.37 -4.67
C LYS A 34 11.81 18.78 -5.98
N ARG A 35 12.98 18.13 -5.92
CA ARG A 35 13.61 17.53 -7.11
C ARG A 35 12.76 16.42 -7.71
N PHE A 36 12.16 15.57 -6.89
CA PHE A 36 11.23 14.54 -7.37
C PHE A 36 9.98 15.15 -8.03
N ILE A 37 9.44 16.21 -7.45
CA ILE A 37 8.30 16.96 -8.01
C ILE A 37 8.66 17.53 -9.40
N GLU A 38 9.85 18.07 -9.58
CA GLU A 38 10.31 18.60 -10.85
C GLU A 38 10.39 17.53 -11.94
N TYR A 39 10.87 16.33 -11.62
CA TYR A 39 10.83 15.22 -12.56
C TYR A 39 9.42 14.79 -12.91
N LEU A 40 8.50 14.68 -11.94
CA LEU A 40 7.11 14.36 -12.25
C LEU A 40 6.45 15.37 -13.18
N LYS A 41 6.86 16.64 -13.10
CA LYS A 41 6.39 17.69 -14.02
C LYS A 41 7.05 17.63 -15.40
N TYR A 42 8.30 17.16 -15.45
CA TYR A 42 9.06 17.08 -16.71
C TYR A 42 8.57 15.93 -17.60
N PHE A 43 8.34 14.74 -17.03
CA PHE A 43 7.93 13.57 -17.78
C PHE A 43 6.45 13.62 -18.13
N LYS A 44 6.13 13.39 -19.42
CA LYS A 44 4.74 13.40 -19.92
C LYS A 44 3.95 12.21 -19.40
N GLU A 45 4.61 11.06 -19.21
CA GLU A 45 3.98 9.82 -18.75
C GLU A 45 4.75 9.25 -17.56
N SER A 46 4.04 9.05 -16.46
CA SER A 46 4.61 8.50 -15.23
C SER A 46 3.61 7.60 -14.52
N THR A 47 4.05 6.41 -14.12
CA THR A 47 3.31 5.48 -13.28
C THR A 47 3.97 5.42 -11.91
N ILE A 48 3.26 5.85 -10.87
CA ILE A 48 3.79 5.84 -9.51
C ILE A 48 3.02 4.81 -8.68
N ASN A 49 3.75 3.82 -8.14
CA ASN A 49 3.20 2.81 -7.27
C ASN A 49 3.52 3.18 -5.81
N LEU A 50 2.48 3.45 -5.04
CA LEU A 50 2.57 3.85 -3.64
C LEU A 50 2.49 2.59 -2.77
N SER A 51 3.53 2.32 -1.97
CA SER A 51 3.52 1.19 -1.04
C SER A 51 2.84 1.61 0.27
N ILE A 52 1.54 1.37 0.39
CA ILE A 52 0.69 1.80 1.51
C ILE A 52 -0.11 0.60 2.02
N ASP A 53 0.21 0.10 3.23
CA ASP A 53 -0.33 -1.14 3.79
C ASP A 53 -1.37 -0.92 4.91
N GLY A 54 -2.03 0.23 4.93
CA GLY A 54 -3.05 0.53 5.92
C GLY A 54 -3.48 1.99 5.91
N PHE A 55 -4.30 2.35 6.89
CA PHE A 55 -4.80 3.70 7.12
C PHE A 55 -4.53 4.11 8.58
N GLY A 56 -4.11 5.36 8.81
CA GLY A 56 -3.88 5.92 10.14
C GLY A 56 -2.86 5.13 10.97
N PRO A 57 -3.15 4.91 12.28
CA PRO A 57 -2.20 4.25 13.20
C PRO A 57 -1.77 2.85 12.78
N THR A 58 -2.62 2.11 12.07
CA THR A 58 -2.26 0.77 11.56
C THR A 58 -1.10 0.84 10.58
N LEU A 59 -1.10 1.84 9.68
CA LEU A 59 0.02 2.04 8.76
C LEU A 59 1.29 2.43 9.52
N GLU A 60 1.17 3.30 10.51
CA GLU A 60 2.30 3.77 11.32
C GLU A 60 2.96 2.64 12.11
N TYR A 61 2.16 1.71 12.66
CA TYR A 61 2.66 0.50 13.29
C TYR A 61 3.42 -0.40 12.32
N ILE A 62 2.81 -0.71 11.17
CA ILE A 62 3.39 -1.63 10.17
C ILE A 62 4.67 -1.07 9.53
N ARG A 63 4.72 0.25 9.37
CA ARG A 63 5.80 0.93 8.62
C ARG A 63 6.57 1.93 9.49
N HIS A 64 6.70 1.63 10.79
CA HIS A 64 7.49 2.49 11.68
C HIS A 64 8.87 2.85 11.04
N PRO A 65 9.35 4.11 11.17
CA PRO A 65 8.78 5.28 11.83
C PRO A 65 7.96 6.21 10.89
N ALA A 66 7.20 5.66 9.97
CA ALA A 66 6.38 6.46 9.05
C ALA A 66 5.19 7.13 9.77
N HIS A 67 4.81 8.33 9.34
CA HIS A 67 3.63 9.06 9.81
C HIS A 67 2.58 9.13 8.71
N PHE A 68 1.35 8.71 9.02
CA PHE A 68 0.27 8.61 8.03
C PHE A 68 -0.06 9.97 7.39
N ASP A 69 -0.13 11.04 8.15
CA ASP A 69 -0.42 12.39 7.62
C ASP A 69 0.61 12.83 6.57
N THR A 70 1.87 12.48 6.78
CA THR A 70 2.94 12.76 5.82
C THR A 70 2.76 11.94 4.55
N ILE A 71 2.42 10.66 4.68
CA ILE A 71 2.18 9.76 3.55
C ILE A 71 0.96 10.23 2.76
N GLU A 72 -0.15 10.56 3.42
CA GLU A 72 -1.36 11.06 2.78
C GLU A 72 -1.10 12.36 2.00
N LYS A 73 -0.43 13.33 2.63
CA LYS A 73 -0.02 14.58 1.96
C LYS A 73 0.83 14.30 0.72
N ASN A 74 1.84 13.45 0.84
CA ASN A 74 2.72 13.10 -0.26
C ASN A 74 2.02 12.32 -1.37
N ALA A 75 1.13 11.39 -1.02
CA ALA A 75 0.30 10.67 -1.97
C ALA A 75 -0.62 11.60 -2.77
N ASN A 76 -1.19 12.62 -2.12
CA ASN A 76 -1.99 13.65 -2.79
C ASN A 76 -1.16 14.48 -3.77
N ILE A 77 0.04 14.92 -3.38
CA ILE A 77 0.97 15.65 -4.28
C ILE A 77 1.32 14.80 -5.51
N ILE A 78 1.69 13.53 -5.30
CA ILE A 78 2.01 12.61 -6.40
C ILE A 78 0.79 12.43 -7.31
N SER A 79 -0.40 12.23 -6.72
CA SER A 79 -1.63 12.00 -7.49
C SER A 79 -2.04 13.19 -8.36
N GLU A 80 -1.65 14.41 -8.02
CA GLU A 80 -1.88 15.59 -8.86
C GLU A 80 -0.90 15.70 -10.02
N LEU A 81 0.29 15.14 -9.92
CA LEU A 81 1.38 15.33 -10.88
C LEU A 81 1.60 14.11 -11.78
N ALA A 82 1.45 12.90 -11.27
CA ALA A 82 1.67 11.69 -12.05
C ALA A 82 0.49 11.38 -12.99
N THR A 83 0.80 10.70 -14.10
CA THR A 83 -0.22 10.24 -15.07
C THR A 83 -1.07 9.13 -14.48
N ASP A 84 -0.41 8.12 -13.90
CA ASP A 84 -1.07 6.99 -13.25
C ASP A 84 -0.53 6.78 -11.83
N VAL A 85 -1.43 6.61 -10.88
CA VAL A 85 -1.09 6.29 -9.49
C VAL A 85 -1.79 5.02 -9.06
N ASN A 86 -0.99 4.07 -8.58
CA ASN A 86 -1.48 2.81 -8.04
C ASN A 86 -1.04 2.66 -6.58
N ILE A 87 -1.75 1.84 -5.83
CA ILE A 87 -1.33 1.41 -4.49
C ILE A 87 -0.90 -0.05 -4.56
N ASN A 88 0.29 -0.35 -4.04
CA ASN A 88 0.70 -1.69 -3.66
C ASN A 88 0.32 -1.91 -2.20
N PHE A 89 -0.53 -2.87 -1.94
CA PHE A 89 -1.11 -3.17 -0.63
C PHE A 89 -0.85 -4.62 -0.24
N VAL A 90 -0.18 -4.84 0.89
CA VAL A 90 0.06 -6.17 1.43
C VAL A 90 -0.97 -6.47 2.51
N ILE A 91 -1.83 -7.47 2.27
CA ILE A 91 -2.82 -7.93 3.26
C ILE A 91 -2.09 -8.80 4.27
N GLN A 92 -2.13 -8.40 5.54
CA GLN A 92 -1.46 -9.06 6.65
C GLN A 92 -2.33 -9.04 7.92
N ALA A 93 -1.97 -9.85 8.91
CA ALA A 93 -2.72 -9.98 10.16
C ALA A 93 -2.93 -8.61 10.86
N TYR A 94 -1.93 -7.73 10.78
CA TYR A 94 -1.96 -6.42 11.43
C TYR A 94 -2.90 -5.40 10.80
N ASN A 95 -3.29 -5.56 9.52
CA ASN A 95 -4.14 -4.58 8.84
C ASN A 95 -5.56 -5.09 8.52
N ILE A 96 -5.89 -6.32 8.92
CA ILE A 96 -7.20 -6.91 8.59
C ILE A 96 -8.37 -6.13 9.21
N GLU A 97 -8.20 -5.57 10.41
CA GLU A 97 -9.20 -4.73 11.07
C GLU A 97 -9.42 -3.39 10.35
N ASN A 98 -8.37 -2.90 9.71
CA ASN A 98 -8.31 -1.58 9.10
C ASN A 98 -8.73 -1.57 7.62
N LEU A 99 -9.06 -2.73 7.03
CA LEU A 99 -9.40 -2.87 5.61
C LEU A 99 -10.55 -1.96 5.17
N ASN A 100 -11.58 -1.83 6.00
CA ASN A 100 -12.74 -1.01 5.68
C ASN A 100 -12.38 0.47 5.58
N ASP A 101 -11.60 0.98 6.54
CA ASP A 101 -11.16 2.38 6.58
C ASP A 101 -10.19 2.69 5.44
N PHE A 102 -9.29 1.74 5.13
CA PHE A 102 -8.41 1.82 3.98
C PHE A 102 -9.18 1.90 2.65
N ILE A 103 -10.20 1.04 2.44
CA ILE A 103 -11.04 1.08 1.23
C ILE A 103 -11.75 2.42 1.10
N ASP A 104 -12.30 2.95 2.20
CA ASP A 104 -12.99 4.24 2.20
C ASP A 104 -12.04 5.40 1.93
N TRP A 105 -10.85 5.38 2.52
CA TRP A 105 -9.81 6.38 2.28
C TRP A 105 -9.37 6.40 0.81
N VAL A 106 -9.00 5.26 0.25
CA VAL A 106 -8.62 5.14 -1.17
C VAL A 106 -9.75 5.60 -2.08
N SER A 107 -11.01 5.33 -1.70
CA SER A 107 -12.18 5.69 -2.52
C SER A 107 -12.40 7.19 -2.64
N LYS A 108 -11.90 7.99 -1.71
CA LYS A 108 -11.97 9.46 -1.74
C LYS A 108 -10.99 10.05 -2.75
N ASN A 109 -9.84 9.42 -2.96
CA ASN A 109 -8.85 9.87 -3.95
C ASN A 109 -9.19 9.32 -5.34
N LYS A 110 -9.74 10.18 -6.20
CA LYS A 110 -10.19 9.80 -7.56
C LYS A 110 -9.02 9.49 -8.52
N LYS A 111 -7.82 9.96 -8.22
CA LYS A 111 -6.62 9.81 -9.06
C LYS A 111 -5.92 8.46 -8.85
N ILE A 112 -6.21 7.73 -7.78
CA ILE A 112 -5.70 6.37 -7.58
C ILE A 112 -6.43 5.44 -8.55
N TYR A 113 -5.67 4.87 -9.49
CA TYR A 113 -6.22 4.04 -10.58
C TYR A 113 -6.50 2.61 -10.13
N ASN A 114 -5.54 1.96 -9.45
CA ASN A 114 -5.66 0.57 -8.98
C ASN A 114 -5.09 0.38 -7.57
N VAL A 115 -5.58 -0.68 -6.90
CA VAL A 115 -4.99 -1.26 -5.70
C VAL A 115 -4.50 -2.67 -6.05
N HIS A 116 -3.18 -2.82 -6.19
CA HIS A 116 -2.51 -4.10 -6.38
C HIS A 116 -2.31 -4.74 -5.01
N SER A 117 -3.08 -5.74 -4.69
CA SER A 117 -2.98 -6.41 -3.40
C SER A 117 -2.39 -7.80 -3.51
N VAL A 118 -1.65 -8.20 -2.48
CA VAL A 118 -1.14 -9.54 -2.25
C VAL A 118 -1.35 -9.94 -0.80
N ILE A 119 -1.54 -11.24 -0.55
CA ILE A 119 -1.54 -11.77 0.82
C ILE A 119 -0.08 -12.05 1.19
N VAL A 120 0.32 -11.59 2.36
CA VAL A 120 1.68 -11.85 2.87
C VAL A 120 1.85 -13.33 3.23
N HIS A 121 3.02 -13.88 2.91
CA HIS A 121 3.41 -15.24 3.28
C HIS A 121 4.66 -15.28 4.16
N THR A 122 5.47 -14.25 4.10
CA THR A 122 6.71 -14.09 4.88
C THR A 122 6.84 -12.66 5.42
N PRO A 123 7.35 -12.50 6.65
CA PRO A 123 7.79 -13.54 7.59
C PRO A 123 6.63 -14.40 8.10
N ARG A 124 6.95 -15.59 8.61
CA ARG A 124 5.98 -16.50 9.24
C ARG A 124 5.27 -15.77 10.38
N GLY A 125 3.97 -15.96 10.52
CA GLY A 125 3.15 -15.26 11.51
C GLY A 125 2.44 -14.02 11.00
N THR A 126 2.86 -13.41 9.88
CA THR A 126 2.24 -12.16 9.40
C THR A 126 0.97 -12.36 8.58
N SER A 127 0.74 -13.55 8.01
CA SER A 127 -0.45 -13.80 7.18
C SER A 127 -1.75 -13.76 8.01
N PRO A 128 -2.86 -13.25 7.46
CA PRO A 128 -4.17 -13.35 8.10
C PRO A 128 -4.62 -14.78 8.41
N LEU A 129 -4.02 -15.80 7.77
CA LEU A 129 -4.31 -17.21 8.03
C LEU A 129 -3.83 -17.70 9.40
N TYR A 130 -2.97 -16.94 10.07
CA TYR A 130 -2.58 -17.21 11.47
C TYR A 130 -3.64 -16.75 12.48
N LEU A 131 -4.58 -15.89 12.08
CA LEU A 131 -5.66 -15.44 12.95
C LEU A 131 -6.79 -16.50 13.02
N PRO A 132 -7.44 -16.68 14.19
CA PRO A 132 -8.60 -17.56 14.31
C PRO A 132 -9.70 -17.21 13.32
N ILE A 133 -10.40 -18.22 12.81
CA ILE A 133 -11.48 -18.03 11.82
C ILE A 133 -12.56 -17.09 12.37
N ASP A 134 -12.99 -17.33 13.61
CA ASP A 134 -14.05 -16.55 14.27
C ASP A 134 -13.67 -15.08 14.46
N TYR A 135 -12.38 -14.78 14.51
CA TYR A 135 -11.88 -13.41 14.57
C TYR A 135 -11.79 -12.77 13.18
N ARG A 136 -11.13 -13.43 12.22
CA ARG A 136 -10.87 -12.82 10.90
C ARG A 136 -12.09 -12.72 10.01
N LYS A 137 -13.02 -13.71 10.10
CA LYS A 137 -14.15 -13.80 9.17
C LYS A 137 -15.12 -12.60 9.25
N PRO A 138 -15.55 -12.12 10.42
CA PRO A 138 -16.39 -10.93 10.52
C PRO A 138 -15.72 -9.67 9.97
N LEU A 139 -14.39 -9.53 10.13
CA LEU A 139 -13.62 -8.40 9.62
C LEU A 139 -13.56 -8.39 8.09
N LEU A 140 -13.31 -9.57 7.51
CA LEU A 140 -13.32 -9.76 6.05
C LEU A 140 -14.71 -9.53 5.47
N GLU A 141 -15.75 -10.01 6.13
CA GLU A 141 -17.14 -9.79 5.72
C GLU A 141 -17.49 -8.30 5.71
N LYS A 142 -17.11 -7.57 6.77
CA LYS A 142 -17.29 -6.11 6.82
C LYS A 142 -16.62 -5.41 5.64
N ALA A 143 -15.37 -5.79 5.31
CA ALA A 143 -14.65 -5.22 4.17
C ALA A 143 -15.26 -5.59 2.81
N LEU A 144 -15.74 -6.84 2.65
CA LEU A 144 -16.42 -7.31 1.43
C LEU A 144 -17.79 -6.67 1.23
N ASN A 145 -18.46 -6.25 2.31
CA ASN A 145 -19.74 -5.53 2.29
C ASN A 145 -19.57 -4.01 2.14
N ASN A 146 -18.31 -3.49 2.11
CA ASN A 146 -18.08 -2.08 1.87
C ASN A 146 -18.61 -1.66 0.49
N LYS A 147 -19.42 -0.60 0.45
CA LYS A 147 -20.05 -0.08 -0.79
C LYS A 147 -19.04 0.24 -1.91
N ASN A 148 -17.79 0.51 -1.55
CA ASN A 148 -16.73 0.90 -2.47
C ASN A 148 -15.96 -0.29 -3.05
N ILE A 149 -16.00 -1.48 -2.44
CA ILE A 149 -15.18 -2.66 -2.83
C ILE A 149 -15.46 -3.15 -4.26
N ASN A 150 -16.65 -2.86 -4.78
CA ASN A 150 -17.04 -3.26 -6.14
C ASN A 150 -16.52 -2.32 -7.23
N LYS A 151 -15.85 -1.21 -6.88
CA LYS A 151 -15.20 -0.34 -7.86
C LYS A 151 -14.03 -1.09 -8.51
N ARG A 152 -13.84 -0.89 -9.83
CA ARG A 152 -12.81 -1.56 -10.64
C ARG A 152 -11.42 -1.55 -9.97
N ARG A 153 -11.05 -0.44 -9.35
CA ARG A 153 -9.74 -0.30 -8.68
C ARG A 153 -9.47 -1.30 -7.56
N PHE A 154 -10.49 -1.90 -6.97
CA PHE A 154 -10.40 -2.88 -5.89
C PHE A 154 -10.58 -4.33 -6.36
N THR A 155 -10.64 -4.60 -7.66
CA THR A 155 -10.90 -5.97 -8.18
C THR A 155 -9.96 -7.00 -7.58
N LYS A 156 -8.65 -6.72 -7.55
CA LYS A 156 -7.66 -7.63 -6.99
C LYS A 156 -7.81 -7.78 -5.48
N LEU A 157 -8.01 -6.67 -4.76
CA LEU A 157 -8.25 -6.69 -3.32
C LEU A 157 -9.48 -7.55 -2.98
N LYS A 158 -10.60 -7.33 -3.65
CA LYS A 158 -11.82 -8.12 -3.45
C LYS A 158 -11.58 -9.62 -3.65
N GLN A 159 -10.85 -10.01 -4.70
CA GLN A 159 -10.50 -11.41 -4.95
C GLN A 159 -9.70 -12.02 -3.79
N GLN A 160 -8.70 -11.31 -3.28
CA GLN A 160 -7.88 -11.77 -2.16
C GLN A 160 -8.69 -11.88 -0.86
N LEU A 161 -9.55 -10.88 -0.57
CA LEU A 161 -10.42 -10.92 0.62
C LEU A 161 -11.45 -12.07 0.52
N THR A 162 -12.01 -12.32 -0.66
CA THR A 162 -12.93 -13.46 -0.89
C THR A 162 -12.22 -14.80 -0.68
N TYR A 163 -10.98 -14.93 -1.13
CA TYR A 163 -10.17 -16.12 -0.87
C TYR A 163 -9.98 -16.34 0.63
N LEU A 164 -9.53 -15.31 1.37
CA LEU A 164 -9.33 -15.38 2.82
C LEU A 164 -10.62 -15.68 3.59
N TYR A 165 -11.74 -15.12 3.16
CA TYR A 165 -13.06 -15.33 3.76
C TYR A 165 -13.53 -16.79 3.62
N ASN A 166 -13.31 -17.39 2.45
CA ASN A 166 -13.70 -18.77 2.17
C ASN A 166 -12.69 -19.81 2.68
N SER A 167 -11.48 -19.38 3.04
CA SER A 167 -10.46 -20.28 3.57
C SER A 167 -10.81 -20.77 4.97
N THR A 168 -10.79 -22.10 5.13
CA THR A 168 -10.88 -22.78 6.44
C THR A 168 -9.52 -23.06 7.04
N GLU A 169 -8.44 -22.69 6.37
CA GLU A 169 -7.07 -22.87 6.84
C GLU A 169 -6.80 -21.97 8.05
N VAL A 170 -6.22 -22.55 9.09
CA VAL A 170 -5.71 -21.85 10.28
C VAL A 170 -4.29 -22.30 10.52
N LEU A 171 -3.36 -21.37 10.43
CA LEU A 171 -1.96 -21.61 10.77
C LEU A 171 -1.74 -21.45 12.28
N ALA A 172 -0.57 -21.84 12.77
CA ALA A 172 -0.27 -21.83 14.21
C ALA A 172 -0.32 -20.41 14.79
N PHE A 173 -1.39 -20.06 15.47
CA PHE A 173 -1.62 -18.73 16.06
C PHE A 173 -0.48 -18.25 16.96
N ASN A 174 0.21 -19.18 17.64
CA ASN A 174 1.38 -18.86 18.45
C ASN A 174 2.53 -18.23 17.64
N ASP A 175 2.66 -18.54 16.35
CA ASP A 175 3.67 -17.90 15.50
C ASP A 175 3.36 -16.41 15.30
N PHE A 176 2.09 -16.05 15.18
CA PHE A 176 1.65 -14.64 15.14
C PHE A 176 1.94 -13.92 16.46
N LEU A 177 1.60 -14.54 17.61
CA LEU A 177 1.84 -13.94 18.92
C LEU A 177 3.33 -13.73 19.17
N ASN A 178 4.16 -14.71 18.88
CA ASN A 178 5.61 -14.63 19.09
C ASN A 178 6.22 -13.52 18.20
N LEU A 179 5.78 -13.39 16.95
CA LEU A 179 6.28 -12.35 16.06
C LEU A 179 5.85 -10.96 16.53
N THR A 180 4.61 -10.81 17.00
CA THR A 180 4.09 -9.53 17.49
C THR A 180 4.86 -9.07 18.73
N LEU A 181 5.17 -9.96 19.66
CA LEU A 181 5.98 -9.65 20.83
C LEU A 181 7.38 -9.11 20.43
N ILE A 182 8.01 -9.70 19.41
CA ILE A 182 9.30 -9.22 18.90
C ILE A 182 9.18 -7.79 18.31
N PHE A 183 8.10 -7.48 17.60
CA PHE A 183 7.90 -6.15 17.04
C PHE A 183 7.58 -5.09 18.10
N ASP A 184 6.87 -5.44 19.16
CA ASP A 184 6.51 -4.52 20.23
C ASP A 184 7.70 -4.17 21.15
N GLU A 185 8.79 -4.98 21.15
CA GLU A 185 10.02 -4.73 21.90
C GLU A 185 10.99 -3.74 21.19
N HIS A 186 10.72 -3.34 19.95
CA HIS A 186 11.54 -2.45 19.10
C HIS A 186 10.77 -1.21 18.63
#